data_cda1e696670cc8bc8563e4554d686fc8
#
_entry.id   cda1e696670cc8bc8563e4554d686fc8
#
_cell.length_a   1.000
_cell.length_b   1.000
_cell.length_c   1.000
_cell.angle_alpha   90.00
_cell.angle_beta   90.00
_cell.angle_gamma   90.00
#
_symmetry.space_group_name_H-M   'P 1'
#
loop_
_entity.id
_entity.type
_entity.pdbx_description
1 polymer ?
#
loop_
_entity_poly.entity_id
_entity_poly.type
_entity_poly.pdbx_seq_one_letter_code
_entity_poly.pdbx_strand_id
1 'polypeptide(L)'
;GRQSAALLVVAAEPSGRPWQDRVFDLRVDDHQEPLVELARLLSVARAYHHMNEGDEQVTRGNIDAAVEEYERAETLLPGESEPIFWHAVTLASVGRVDESLPLFAEAFRLRPEWRELVPRLAPAQLLPDDPEMIARIVAAGR
;
A
#
# COMPACT_ATOMS: atom_id res chain seq x y z
N GLY A 1 14.00 -31.67 3.18
CA GLY A 1 13.21 -31.50 4.39
C GLY A 1 12.62 -30.09 4.52
N ARG A 2 11.74 -29.92 5.50
CA ARG A 2 11.13 -28.62 5.82
C ARG A 2 11.87 -28.01 7.00
N GLN A 3 12.06 -26.72 6.97
CA GLN A 3 12.82 -25.96 7.96
C GLN A 3 12.08 -24.68 8.35
N SER A 4 12.54 -24.05 9.42
CA SER A 4 11.99 -22.79 9.92
C SER A 4 13.06 -21.70 9.90
N ALA A 5 12.64 -20.46 9.74
CA ALA A 5 13.52 -19.30 9.79
C ALA A 5 12.81 -18.13 10.49
N ALA A 6 13.57 -17.23 11.09
CA ALA A 6 13.05 -16.03 11.73
C ALA A 6 13.96 -14.84 11.44
N LEU A 7 13.35 -13.65 11.35
CA LEU A 7 14.03 -12.38 11.15
C LEU A 7 13.47 -11.35 12.12
N LEU A 8 14.33 -10.74 12.91
CA LEU A 8 13.98 -9.61 13.76
C LEU A 8 14.68 -8.36 13.23
N VAL A 9 13.91 -7.35 12.85
CA VAL A 9 14.42 -6.03 12.46
C VAL A 9 14.15 -5.06 13.57
N VAL A 10 15.18 -4.35 14.02
CA VAL A 10 15.12 -3.36 15.09
C VAL A 10 15.52 -1.99 14.58
N ALA A 11 15.10 -0.94 15.30
CA ALA A 11 15.46 0.42 14.99
C ALA A 11 16.98 0.62 15.09
N ALA A 12 17.55 1.43 14.18
CA ALA A 12 18.98 1.72 14.17
C ALA A 12 19.42 2.53 15.39
N GLU A 13 18.52 3.35 15.94
CA GLU A 13 18.76 4.13 17.16
C GLU A 13 17.87 3.60 18.28
N PRO A 14 18.45 2.91 19.27
CA PRO A 14 17.68 2.35 20.38
C PRO A 14 17.02 3.43 21.24
N SER A 15 15.74 3.22 21.57
CA SER A 15 14.98 4.11 22.46
C SER A 15 15.27 3.89 23.94
N GLY A 16 16.04 2.86 24.30
CA GLY A 16 16.23 2.39 25.67
C GLY A 16 15.12 1.47 26.14
N ARG A 17 14.14 1.18 25.29
CA ARG A 17 13.04 0.25 25.53
C ARG A 17 12.97 -0.77 24.40
N PRO A 18 13.61 -1.94 24.54
CA PRO A 18 13.78 -2.90 23.44
C PRO A 18 12.49 -3.29 22.74
N TRP A 19 11.37 -3.35 23.46
CA TRP A 19 10.06 -3.67 22.89
C TRP A 19 9.50 -2.57 21.96
N GLN A 20 9.98 -1.32 22.07
CA GLN A 20 9.62 -0.20 21.19
C GLN A 20 10.53 -0.13 19.96
N ASP A 21 11.70 -0.75 20.02
CA ASP A 21 12.71 -0.72 18.96
C ASP A 21 12.46 -1.77 17.89
N ARG A 22 11.53 -2.69 18.13
CA ARG A 22 11.16 -3.75 17.19
C ARG A 22 10.35 -3.17 16.02
N VAL A 23 10.87 -3.31 14.81
CA VAL A 23 10.22 -2.88 13.57
C VAL A 23 9.46 -4.04 12.93
N PHE A 24 10.15 -5.16 12.66
CA PHE A 24 9.53 -6.38 12.15
C PHE A 24 10.01 -7.59 12.95
N ASP A 25 9.07 -8.50 13.23
CA ASP A 25 9.35 -9.83 13.78
C ASP A 25 8.65 -10.83 12.87
N LEU A 26 9.40 -11.43 11.96
CA LEU A 26 8.90 -12.30 10.91
C LEU A 26 9.36 -13.74 11.16
N ARG A 27 8.44 -14.68 11.00
CA ARG A 27 8.70 -16.10 11.22
C ARG A 27 8.09 -16.92 10.10
N VAL A 28 8.84 -17.95 9.70
CA VAL A 28 8.39 -18.95 8.75
C VAL A 28 8.65 -20.32 9.38
N ASP A 29 7.60 -21.09 9.56
CA ASP A 29 7.69 -22.42 10.16
C ASP A 29 7.34 -23.49 9.13
N ASP A 30 8.04 -24.61 9.20
CA ASP A 30 7.75 -25.81 8.41
C ASP A 30 7.60 -25.55 6.91
N HIS A 31 8.61 -24.94 6.30
CA HIS A 31 8.63 -24.58 4.89
C HIS A 31 9.79 -25.26 4.14
N GLN A 32 9.61 -25.52 2.84
CA GLN A 32 10.67 -26.11 2.01
C GLN A 32 11.81 -25.12 1.76
N GLU A 33 11.48 -23.84 1.58
CA GLU A 33 12.43 -22.76 1.31
C GLU A 33 12.16 -21.58 2.27
N PRO A 34 12.46 -21.74 3.57
CA PRO A 34 12.06 -20.75 4.58
C PRO A 34 12.72 -19.39 4.42
N LEU A 35 13.94 -19.33 3.88
CA LEU A 35 14.63 -18.06 3.66
C LEU A 35 14.02 -17.28 2.48
N VAL A 36 13.60 -17.97 1.43
CA VAL A 36 12.91 -17.35 0.28
C VAL A 36 11.56 -16.79 0.74
N GLU A 37 10.80 -17.56 1.50
CA GLU A 37 9.52 -17.13 2.04
C GLU A 37 9.69 -15.96 3.03
N LEU A 38 10.73 -16.01 3.86
CA LEU A 38 11.04 -14.94 4.80
C LEU A 38 11.38 -13.63 4.06
N ALA A 39 12.16 -13.69 2.97
CA ALA A 39 12.45 -12.54 2.13
C ALA A 39 11.18 -11.94 1.50
N ARG A 40 10.25 -12.81 1.05
CA ARG A 40 8.94 -12.38 0.54
C ARG A 40 8.13 -11.65 1.61
N LEU A 41 8.04 -12.22 2.81
CA LEU A 41 7.34 -11.61 3.94
C LEU A 41 7.96 -10.27 4.35
N LEU A 42 9.29 -10.14 4.28
CA LEU A 42 9.97 -8.88 4.56
C LEU A 42 9.57 -7.80 3.54
N SER A 43 9.52 -8.12 2.26
CA SER A 43 9.06 -7.18 1.22
C SER A 43 7.61 -6.74 1.46
N VAL A 44 6.73 -7.67 1.83
CA VAL A 44 5.34 -7.37 2.18
C VAL A 44 5.29 -6.44 3.40
N ALA A 45 6.01 -6.77 4.47
CA ALA A 45 6.03 -5.96 5.69
C ALA A 45 6.56 -4.54 5.43
N ARG A 46 7.62 -4.42 4.63
CA ARG A 46 8.18 -3.12 4.24
C ARG A 46 7.21 -2.31 3.38
N ALA A 47 6.52 -2.95 2.44
CA ALA A 47 5.53 -2.29 1.61
C ALA A 47 4.38 -1.73 2.44
N TYR A 48 3.83 -2.52 3.36
CA TYR A 48 2.77 -2.06 4.27
C TYR A 48 3.25 -0.95 5.21
N HIS A 49 4.51 -1.00 5.66
CA HIS A 49 5.09 0.09 6.44
C HIS A 49 5.08 1.41 5.63
N HIS A 50 5.49 1.39 4.36
CA HIS A 50 5.43 2.57 3.49
C HIS A 50 4.00 3.02 3.22
N MET A 51 3.05 2.11 3.04
CA MET A 51 1.64 2.45 2.87
C MET A 51 1.08 3.16 4.13
N ASN A 52 1.40 2.66 5.32
CA ASN A 52 1.00 3.29 6.57
C ASN A 52 1.62 4.69 6.73
N GLU A 53 2.88 4.87 6.36
CA GLU A 53 3.53 6.19 6.32
C GLU A 53 2.83 7.10 5.31
N GLY A 54 2.44 6.58 4.15
CA GLY A 54 1.66 7.30 3.15
C GLY A 54 0.33 7.79 3.71
N ASP A 55 -0.41 6.93 4.39
CA ASP A 55 -1.67 7.27 5.04
C ASP A 55 -1.50 8.38 6.09
N GLU A 56 -0.43 8.34 6.88
CA GLU A 56 -0.10 9.41 7.82
C GLU A 56 0.18 10.74 7.12
N GLN A 57 0.91 10.72 6.01
CA GLN A 57 1.18 11.92 5.23
C GLN A 57 -0.10 12.50 4.61
N VAL A 58 -1.03 11.66 4.16
CA VAL A 58 -2.36 12.10 3.70
C VAL A 58 -3.09 12.84 4.83
N THR A 59 -3.10 12.26 6.02
CA THR A 59 -3.76 12.86 7.20
C THR A 59 -3.18 14.23 7.55
N ARG A 60 -1.87 14.42 7.32
CA ARG A 60 -1.17 15.70 7.54
C ARG A 60 -1.32 16.68 6.37
N GLY A 61 -1.94 16.26 5.26
CA GLY A 61 -2.07 17.08 4.05
C GLY A 61 -0.82 17.11 3.17
N ASN A 62 0.18 16.26 3.44
CA ASN A 62 1.44 16.19 2.68
C ASN A 62 1.29 15.19 1.53
N ILE A 63 0.58 15.56 0.49
CA ILE A 63 0.18 14.64 -0.59
C ILE A 63 1.38 14.13 -1.39
N ASP A 64 2.34 14.99 -1.75
CA ASP A 64 3.52 14.55 -2.51
C ASP A 64 4.38 13.57 -1.70
N ALA A 65 4.52 13.78 -0.40
CA ALA A 65 5.20 12.84 0.48
C ALA A 65 4.45 11.50 0.57
N ALA A 66 3.12 11.54 0.62
CA ALA A 66 2.29 10.32 0.61
C ALA A 66 2.48 9.55 -0.70
N VAL A 67 2.48 10.22 -1.84
CA VAL A 67 2.69 9.61 -3.17
C VAL A 67 4.06 8.90 -3.20
N GLU A 68 5.11 9.53 -2.72
CA GLU A 68 6.45 8.91 -2.65
C GLU A 68 6.44 7.61 -1.82
N GLU A 69 5.71 7.59 -0.70
CA GLU A 69 5.59 6.39 0.14
C GLU A 69 4.84 5.26 -0.59
N TYR A 70 3.74 5.56 -1.27
CA TYR A 70 3.03 4.54 -2.07
C TYR A 70 3.88 4.03 -3.22
N GLU A 71 4.65 4.89 -3.90
CA GLU A 71 5.57 4.47 -4.96
C GLU A 71 6.65 3.51 -4.44
N ARG A 72 7.17 3.73 -3.23
CA ARG A 72 8.10 2.80 -2.58
C ARG A 72 7.45 1.44 -2.32
N ALA A 73 6.19 1.44 -1.85
CA ALA A 73 5.42 0.21 -1.67
C ALA A 73 5.20 -0.54 -2.99
N GLU A 74 4.88 0.17 -4.06
CA GLU A 74 4.72 -0.39 -5.40
C GLU A 74 6.01 -1.07 -5.88
N THR A 75 7.17 -0.45 -5.64
CA THR A 75 8.48 -1.00 -5.98
C THR A 75 8.79 -2.29 -5.22
N LEU A 76 8.38 -2.38 -3.96
CA LEU A 76 8.58 -3.57 -3.12
C LEU A 76 7.65 -4.72 -3.47
N LEU A 77 6.46 -4.42 -4.01
CA LEU A 77 5.44 -5.40 -4.39
C LEU A 77 5.02 -5.21 -5.85
N PRO A 78 5.93 -5.44 -6.82
CA PRO A 78 5.58 -5.30 -8.24
C PRO A 78 4.46 -6.28 -8.61
N GLY A 79 3.45 -5.79 -9.32
CA GLY A 79 2.29 -6.59 -9.73
C GLY A 79 1.19 -6.70 -8.68
N GLU A 80 1.35 -6.13 -7.49
CA GLU A 80 0.31 -6.05 -6.48
C GLU A 80 -0.52 -4.77 -6.66
N SER A 81 -1.84 -4.91 -6.62
CA SER A 81 -2.76 -3.81 -6.93
C SER A 81 -2.97 -2.82 -5.79
N GLU A 82 -2.82 -3.25 -4.54
CA GLU A 82 -3.21 -2.45 -3.38
C GLU A 82 -2.44 -1.12 -3.26
N PRO A 83 -1.09 -1.09 -3.33
CA PRO A 83 -0.37 0.18 -3.30
C PRO A 83 -0.75 1.12 -4.44
N ILE A 84 -0.95 0.59 -5.64
CA ILE A 84 -1.37 1.35 -6.83
C ILE A 84 -2.74 1.98 -6.60
N PHE A 85 -3.68 1.21 -6.07
CA PHE A 85 -5.04 1.67 -5.80
C PHE A 85 -5.06 2.85 -4.80
N TRP A 86 -4.37 2.72 -3.67
CA TRP A 86 -4.34 3.79 -2.66
C TRP A 86 -3.55 5.02 -3.11
N HIS A 87 -2.51 4.84 -3.95
CA HIS A 87 -1.85 5.93 -4.65
C HIS A 87 -2.85 6.71 -5.52
N ALA A 88 -3.64 6.00 -6.32
CA ALA A 88 -4.67 6.61 -7.16
C ALA A 88 -5.73 7.34 -6.34
N VAL A 89 -6.23 6.74 -5.27
CA VAL A 89 -7.21 7.36 -4.35
C VAL A 89 -6.65 8.65 -3.76
N THR A 90 -5.40 8.65 -3.33
CA THR A 90 -4.73 9.82 -2.76
C THR A 90 -4.71 10.99 -3.76
N LEU A 91 -4.32 10.75 -5.01
CA LEU A 91 -4.32 11.77 -6.06
C LEU A 91 -5.72 12.29 -6.32
N ALA A 92 -6.70 11.40 -6.49
CA ALA A 92 -8.09 11.78 -6.75
C ALA A 92 -8.70 12.57 -5.59
N SER A 93 -8.33 12.25 -4.35
CA SER A 93 -8.86 12.92 -3.15
C SER A 93 -8.56 14.43 -3.10
N VAL A 94 -7.50 14.85 -3.77
CA VAL A 94 -7.07 16.27 -3.85
C VAL A 94 -7.33 16.90 -5.23
N GLY A 95 -8.14 16.24 -6.06
CA GLY A 95 -8.52 16.77 -7.37
C GLY A 95 -7.54 16.46 -8.51
N ARG A 96 -6.46 15.72 -8.26
CA ARG A 96 -5.51 15.29 -9.30
C ARG A 96 -6.04 14.05 -10.04
N VAL A 97 -7.26 14.17 -10.55
CA VAL A 97 -8.00 13.03 -11.13
C VAL A 97 -7.34 12.50 -12.38
N ASP A 98 -6.89 13.37 -13.28
CA ASP A 98 -6.28 12.94 -14.54
C ASP A 98 -5.01 12.11 -14.30
N GLU A 99 -4.22 12.44 -13.30
CA GLU A 99 -3.04 11.65 -12.89
C GLU A 99 -3.43 10.32 -12.26
N SER A 100 -4.59 10.25 -11.60
CA SER A 100 -5.06 9.04 -10.92
C SER A 100 -5.63 7.99 -11.88
N LEU A 101 -6.20 8.40 -13.02
CA LEU A 101 -6.91 7.49 -13.91
C LEU A 101 -6.05 6.34 -14.45
N PRO A 102 -4.80 6.55 -14.91
CA PRO A 102 -3.95 5.43 -15.33
C PRO A 102 -3.65 4.45 -14.20
N LEU A 103 -3.52 4.93 -12.97
CA LEU A 103 -3.29 4.09 -11.79
C LEU A 103 -4.53 3.26 -11.44
N PHE A 104 -5.71 3.87 -11.47
CA PHE A 104 -6.97 3.12 -11.30
C PHE A 104 -7.12 2.05 -12.39
N ALA A 105 -6.84 2.39 -13.64
CA ALA A 105 -6.90 1.44 -14.75
C ALA A 105 -5.99 0.23 -14.49
N GLU A 106 -4.75 0.46 -14.03
CA GLU A 106 -3.82 -0.62 -13.71
C GLU A 106 -4.27 -1.43 -12.49
N ALA A 107 -4.73 -0.79 -11.43
CA ALA A 107 -5.26 -1.48 -10.26
C ALA A 107 -6.45 -2.39 -10.63
N PHE A 108 -7.37 -1.91 -11.48
CA PHE A 108 -8.53 -2.69 -11.93
C PHE A 108 -8.13 -3.81 -12.89
N ARG A 109 -7.08 -3.62 -13.68
CA ARG A 109 -6.53 -4.68 -14.52
C ARG A 109 -5.98 -5.83 -13.67
N LEU A 110 -5.27 -5.50 -12.60
CA LEU A 110 -4.69 -6.48 -11.69
C LEU A 110 -5.75 -7.13 -10.80
N ARG A 111 -6.73 -6.35 -10.33
CA ARG A 111 -7.80 -6.82 -9.45
C ARG A 111 -9.10 -6.05 -9.74
N PRO A 112 -10.01 -6.62 -10.55
CA PRO A 112 -11.26 -5.94 -10.94
C PRO A 112 -12.16 -5.53 -9.78
N GLU A 113 -12.08 -6.21 -8.64
CA GLU A 113 -12.90 -5.95 -7.45
C GLU A 113 -12.67 -4.56 -6.85
N TRP A 114 -11.50 -3.94 -7.08
CA TRP A 114 -11.26 -2.56 -6.65
C TRP A 114 -12.27 -1.57 -7.26
N ARG A 115 -12.73 -1.83 -8.47
CA ARG A 115 -13.73 -0.98 -9.13
C ARG A 115 -15.03 -0.89 -8.34
N GLU A 116 -15.45 -1.98 -7.71
CA GLU A 116 -16.66 -2.04 -6.90
C GLU A 116 -16.52 -1.25 -5.58
N LEU A 117 -15.30 -1.09 -5.10
CA LEU A 117 -15.02 -0.32 -3.88
C LEU A 117 -15.15 1.19 -4.10
N VAL A 118 -14.83 1.70 -5.29
CA VAL A 118 -14.76 3.15 -5.57
C VAL A 118 -16.01 3.92 -5.15
N PRO A 119 -17.25 3.47 -5.48
CA PRO A 119 -18.45 4.20 -5.05
C PRO A 119 -18.65 4.29 -3.54
N ARG A 120 -17.96 3.44 -2.76
CA ARG A 120 -18.05 3.43 -1.30
C ARG A 120 -17.07 4.39 -0.63
N LEU A 121 -16.13 4.94 -1.39
CA LEU A 121 -15.06 5.78 -0.83
C LEU A 121 -15.56 7.18 -0.48
N ALA A 122 -16.52 7.74 -1.23
CA ALA A 122 -17.09 9.04 -0.93
C ALA A 122 -17.89 9.03 0.40
N PRO A 123 -18.80 8.06 0.66
CA PRO A 123 -19.44 7.95 1.97
C PRO A 123 -18.45 7.74 3.13
N ALA A 124 -17.30 7.09 2.85
CA ALA A 124 -16.24 6.87 3.84
C ALA A 124 -15.30 8.08 3.99
N GLN A 125 -15.57 9.19 3.29
CA GLN A 125 -14.77 10.43 3.30
C GLN A 125 -13.33 10.24 2.77
N LEU A 126 -13.10 9.22 1.96
CA LEU A 126 -11.80 8.96 1.31
C LEU A 126 -11.72 9.57 -0.10
N LEU A 127 -12.86 9.90 -0.69
CA LEU A 127 -12.97 10.66 -1.93
C LEU A 127 -14.01 11.75 -1.77
N PRO A 128 -13.91 12.87 -2.54
CA PRO A 128 -14.97 13.85 -2.60
C PRO A 128 -16.30 13.27 -3.07
N ASP A 129 -17.42 13.80 -2.59
CA ASP A 129 -18.75 13.43 -3.05
C ASP A 129 -19.05 14.11 -4.40
N ASP A 130 -18.45 13.59 -5.45
CA ASP A 130 -18.53 14.06 -6.83
C ASP A 130 -18.91 12.90 -7.75
N PRO A 131 -20.20 12.76 -8.08
CA PRO A 131 -20.67 11.64 -8.91
C PRO A 131 -20.01 11.56 -10.29
N GLU A 132 -19.68 12.69 -10.91
CA GLU A 132 -19.02 12.74 -12.21
C GLU A 132 -17.58 12.19 -12.11
N MET A 133 -16.83 12.61 -11.09
CA MET A 133 -15.50 12.11 -10.81
C MET A 133 -15.53 10.59 -10.53
N ILE A 134 -16.45 10.14 -9.69
CA ILE A 134 -16.62 8.72 -9.36
C ILE A 134 -16.91 7.92 -10.64
N ALA A 135 -17.79 8.40 -11.51
CA ALA A 135 -18.09 7.73 -12.78
C ALA A 135 -16.87 7.64 -13.71
N ARG A 136 -16.06 8.70 -13.79
CA ARG A 136 -14.80 8.69 -14.56
C ARG A 136 -13.82 7.64 -14.02
N ILE A 137 -13.66 7.57 -12.71
CA ILE A 137 -12.79 6.59 -12.05
C ILE A 137 -13.28 5.16 -12.33
N VAL A 138 -14.57 4.89 -12.13
CA VAL A 138 -15.17 3.57 -12.37
C VAL A 138 -15.01 3.14 -13.83
N ALA A 139 -15.01 4.08 -14.77
CA ALA A 139 -14.82 3.80 -16.19
C ALA A 139 -13.34 3.63 -16.61
N ALA A 140 -12.38 3.90 -15.71
CA ALA A 140 -10.96 3.83 -16.04
C ALA A 140 -10.56 2.43 -16.55
N GLY A 141 -9.82 2.39 -17.66
CA GLY A 141 -9.35 1.15 -18.27
C GLY A 141 -10.39 0.39 -19.12
N ARG A 142 -11.56 0.98 -19.30
CA ARG A 142 -12.60 0.42 -20.19
C ARG A 142 -12.57 1.02 -21.58
#